data_3d8ede6cf2628dae7bdca6cf2863e4f3
#
_entry.id   3d8ede6cf2628dae7bdca6cf2863e4f3
#
_cell.length_a   1.000
_cell.length_b   1.000
_cell.length_c   1.000
_cell.angle_alpha   90.00
_cell.angle_beta   90.00
_cell.angle_gamma   90.00
#
_symmetry.space_group_name_H-M   'P 1'
#
loop_
_entity.id
_entity.type
_entity.pdbx_description
1 polymer ?
#
loop_
_entity_poly.entity_id
_entity_poly.type
_entity_poly.pdbx_seq_one_letter_code
_entity_poly.pdbx_strand_id
1 'polypeptide(L)'
;MYWGFTFPQRFTFNTRSDGILKSGLWKTSFEERRCIVPADSFFEWKRLHKKNNPKYEITIPSREPFALAGIWSMWKNKAGDYVPTVSVITSEPNEAMAEIHNRQPVILEPRDYAEWFAPSARPPLHLLRIVPPEEMNIQLLEAHNMQLPLNSA
;
A
#
# COMPACT_ATOMS: atom_id res chain seq x y z
N MET A 1 -12.61 -8.95 3.74
CA MET A 1 -12.32 -7.59 3.21
C MET A 1 -11.62 -7.76 1.87
N TYR A 2 -12.01 -7.02 0.86
CA TYR A 2 -11.34 -7.06 -0.43
C TYR A 2 -10.29 -5.97 -0.53
N TRP A 3 -9.17 -6.30 -1.16
CA TRP A 3 -8.13 -5.35 -1.45
C TRP A 3 -8.52 -4.48 -2.66
N GLY A 4 -8.39 -3.17 -2.50
CA GLY A 4 -8.72 -2.21 -3.54
C GLY A 4 -10.17 -1.72 -3.54
N PHE A 5 -10.35 -0.48 -3.97
CA PHE A 5 -11.67 0.08 -4.20
C PHE A 5 -12.14 -0.31 -5.60
N THR A 6 -13.32 -0.90 -5.68
CA THR A 6 -13.92 -1.24 -6.96
C THR A 6 -14.82 -0.11 -7.45
N PHE A 7 -14.57 0.30 -8.68
CA PHE A 7 -15.50 1.08 -9.49
C PHE A 7 -16.04 0.19 -10.60
N PRO A 8 -17.16 0.57 -11.23
CA PRO A 8 -17.73 -0.21 -12.31
C PRO A 8 -16.77 -0.54 -13.45
N GLN A 9 -15.62 0.15 -13.54
CA GLN A 9 -14.69 0.02 -14.65
C GLN A 9 -13.21 -0.08 -14.27
N ARG A 10 -12.83 0.07 -12.98
CA ARG A 10 -11.40 0.05 -12.55
C ARG A 10 -11.23 -0.49 -11.14
N PHE A 11 -10.24 -1.36 -10.98
CA PHE A 11 -9.71 -1.77 -9.69
C PHE A 11 -8.57 -0.82 -9.30
N THR A 12 -8.64 -0.22 -8.11
CA THR A 12 -7.60 0.69 -7.62
C THR A 12 -7.14 0.22 -6.24
N PHE A 13 -5.96 -0.39 -6.20
CA PHE A 13 -5.41 -1.01 -5.00
C PHE A 13 -4.77 0.01 -4.07
N ASN A 14 -4.13 1.03 -4.63
CA ASN A 14 -3.36 2.02 -3.90
C ASN A 14 -3.92 3.41 -4.13
N THR A 15 -3.86 4.22 -3.09
CA THR A 15 -4.25 5.62 -3.09
C THR A 15 -3.01 6.50 -3.00
N ARG A 16 -2.90 7.50 -3.87
CA ARG A 16 -1.78 8.45 -3.81
C ARG A 16 -2.05 9.52 -2.77
N SER A 17 -1.07 9.79 -1.88
CA SER A 17 -1.14 10.85 -0.87
C SER A 17 -1.21 12.26 -1.48
N ASP A 18 -0.52 12.48 -2.60
CA ASP A 18 -0.41 13.76 -3.32
C ASP A 18 -1.67 14.18 -4.08
N GLY A 19 -2.79 14.15 -3.49
CA GLY A 19 -4.07 14.50 -4.12
C GLY A 19 -5.25 13.88 -3.42
N ILE A 20 -5.00 13.20 -2.30
CA ILE A 20 -6.01 12.44 -1.57
C ILE A 20 -7.22 13.31 -1.19
N LEU A 21 -7.02 14.55 -0.78
CA LEU A 21 -8.08 15.50 -0.43
C LEU A 21 -8.77 16.14 -1.65
N LYS A 22 -8.14 16.08 -2.82
CA LYS A 22 -8.72 16.62 -4.06
C LYS A 22 -9.53 15.58 -4.83
N SER A 23 -9.38 14.32 -4.48
CA SER A 23 -10.03 13.20 -5.14
C SER A 23 -11.43 12.99 -4.57
N GLY A 24 -12.46 13.12 -5.39
CA GLY A 24 -13.84 12.75 -5.00
C GLY A 24 -13.98 11.29 -4.58
N LEU A 25 -13.02 10.45 -4.93
CA LEU A 25 -12.96 9.05 -4.58
C LEU A 25 -12.42 8.77 -3.19
N TRP A 26 -11.31 9.45 -2.83
CA TRP A 26 -10.53 9.11 -1.64
C TRP A 26 -10.79 10.04 -0.46
N LYS A 27 -11.21 11.28 -0.74
CA LYS A 27 -11.36 12.34 0.26
C LYS A 27 -12.17 11.87 1.47
N THR A 28 -13.41 11.47 1.27
CA THR A 28 -14.30 11.07 2.36
C THR A 28 -13.75 9.87 3.15
N SER A 29 -13.13 8.89 2.46
CA SER A 29 -12.52 7.76 3.15
C SER A 29 -11.28 8.17 3.94
N PHE A 30 -10.50 9.14 3.47
CA PHE A 30 -9.38 9.67 4.22
C PHE A 30 -9.81 10.54 5.42
N GLU A 31 -10.91 11.26 5.31
CA GLU A 31 -11.45 12.07 6.39
C GLU A 31 -12.07 11.21 7.50
N GLU A 32 -12.80 10.14 7.15
CA GLU A 32 -13.68 9.43 8.07
C GLU A 32 -13.35 7.95 8.28
N ARG A 33 -12.63 7.31 7.36
CA ARG A 33 -12.48 5.84 7.29
C ARG A 33 -11.03 5.42 7.11
N ARG A 34 -10.17 5.94 8.00
CA ARG A 34 -8.77 5.53 8.08
C ARG A 34 -8.67 4.18 8.79
N CYS A 35 -7.70 3.39 8.37
CA CYS A 35 -7.36 2.11 8.97
C CYS A 35 -5.85 1.88 8.89
N ILE A 36 -5.38 0.82 9.51
CA ILE A 36 -4.03 0.29 9.30
C ILE A 36 -4.12 -1.09 8.67
N VAL A 37 -3.12 -1.42 7.87
CA VAL A 37 -2.92 -2.76 7.33
C VAL A 37 -1.60 -3.26 7.89
N PRO A 38 -1.62 -4.21 8.85
CA PRO A 38 -0.39 -4.81 9.37
C PRO A 38 0.32 -5.61 8.28
N ALA A 39 1.65 -5.50 8.23
CA ALA A 39 2.48 -6.23 7.29
C ALA A 39 3.86 -6.50 7.90
N ASP A 40 4.44 -7.64 7.57
CA ASP A 40 5.83 -7.99 7.91
C ASP A 40 6.80 -7.56 6.81
N SER A 41 6.32 -7.55 5.57
CA SER A 41 7.04 -7.07 4.40
C SER A 41 6.08 -6.60 3.30
N PHE A 42 6.62 -5.90 2.31
CA PHE A 42 5.93 -5.66 1.05
C PHE A 42 6.87 -5.91 -0.11
N PHE A 43 6.31 -6.09 -1.31
CA PHE A 43 7.06 -6.46 -2.50
C PHE A 43 6.90 -5.42 -3.58
N GLU A 44 8.03 -5.14 -4.29
CA GLU A 44 8.04 -4.29 -5.45
C GLU A 44 8.89 -4.91 -6.57
N TRP A 45 8.60 -4.53 -7.81
CA TRP A 45 9.30 -4.99 -9.00
C TRP A 45 10.00 -3.84 -9.70
N LYS A 46 11.32 -3.96 -9.86
CA LYS A 46 12.08 -2.98 -10.66
C LYS A 46 11.73 -3.17 -12.12
N ARG A 47 11.08 -2.19 -12.72
CA ARG A 47 10.69 -2.22 -14.13
C ARG A 47 11.87 -1.93 -15.03
N LEU A 48 12.60 -2.96 -15.46
CA LEU A 48 13.69 -2.86 -16.40
C LEU A 48 13.24 -3.12 -17.84
N HIS A 49 12.41 -4.16 -18.05
CA HIS A 49 11.94 -4.60 -19.37
C HIS A 49 10.56 -5.25 -19.26
N LYS A 50 9.99 -5.63 -20.43
CA LYS A 50 8.66 -6.26 -20.48
C LYS A 50 8.58 -7.67 -19.86
N LYS A 51 9.72 -8.33 -19.64
CA LYS A 51 9.81 -9.68 -19.04
C LYS A 51 10.92 -9.72 -18.00
N ASN A 52 10.76 -10.54 -16.96
CA ASN A 52 11.76 -10.81 -15.92
C ASN A 52 12.21 -9.57 -15.11
N ASN A 53 11.24 -8.83 -14.60
CA ASN A 53 11.52 -7.73 -13.67
C ASN A 53 11.97 -8.30 -12.31
N PRO A 54 13.12 -7.88 -11.76
CA PRO A 54 13.56 -8.30 -10.45
C PRO A 54 12.52 -7.95 -9.38
N LYS A 55 12.22 -8.89 -8.50
CA LYS A 55 11.34 -8.73 -7.36
C LYS A 55 12.17 -8.45 -6.12
N TYR A 56 11.79 -7.44 -5.39
CA TYR A 56 12.39 -7.08 -4.11
C TYR A 56 11.41 -7.27 -2.98
N GLU A 57 11.90 -7.73 -1.84
CA GLU A 57 11.21 -7.71 -0.57
C GLU A 57 11.73 -6.55 0.25
N ILE A 58 10.81 -5.80 0.85
CA ILE A 58 11.10 -4.65 1.67
C ILE A 58 10.54 -4.88 3.07
N THR A 59 11.40 -4.76 4.08
CA THR A 59 11.06 -4.89 5.51
C THR A 59 11.44 -3.63 6.26
N ILE A 60 10.89 -3.44 7.46
CA ILE A 60 11.24 -2.40 8.42
C ILE A 60 11.70 -3.09 9.71
N PRO A 61 12.99 -3.43 9.85
CA PRO A 61 13.47 -4.29 10.93
C PRO A 61 13.20 -3.76 12.34
N SER A 62 13.11 -2.43 12.49
CA SER A 62 12.80 -1.79 13.78
C SER A 62 11.32 -1.87 14.18
N ARG A 63 10.46 -2.33 13.25
CA ARG A 63 9.00 -2.35 13.40
C ARG A 63 8.43 -3.58 12.69
N GLU A 64 8.36 -4.68 13.39
CA GLU A 64 7.83 -5.94 12.84
C GLU A 64 6.77 -6.50 13.80
N PRO A 65 5.49 -6.60 13.35
CA PRO A 65 4.94 -6.06 12.09
C PRO A 65 4.84 -4.53 12.08
N PHE A 66 4.92 -3.93 10.90
CA PHE A 66 4.67 -2.51 10.72
C PHE A 66 3.25 -2.21 10.21
N ALA A 67 2.81 -0.97 10.34
CA ALA A 67 1.48 -0.54 9.96
C ALA A 67 1.48 0.29 8.67
N LEU A 68 0.93 -0.23 7.60
CA LEU A 68 0.66 0.54 6.39
C LEU A 68 -0.55 1.44 6.63
N ALA A 69 -0.44 2.72 6.27
CA ALA A 69 -1.58 3.65 6.28
C ALA A 69 -2.61 3.23 5.24
N GLY A 70 -3.83 3.02 5.68
CA GLY A 70 -4.91 2.57 4.83
C GLY A 70 -6.18 3.40 4.98
N ILE A 71 -7.01 3.32 3.98
CA ILE A 71 -8.40 3.83 4.01
C ILE A 71 -9.34 2.74 3.56
N TRP A 72 -10.56 2.76 4.05
CA TRP A 72 -11.54 1.75 3.69
C TRP A 72 -12.85 2.36 3.20
N SER A 73 -13.64 1.56 2.49
CA SER A 73 -14.97 1.93 2.01
C SER A 73 -15.83 0.69 1.90
N MET A 74 -17.14 0.91 1.84
CA MET A 74 -18.10 -0.15 1.52
C MET A 74 -18.44 -0.09 0.03
N TRP A 75 -18.27 -1.21 -0.64
CA TRP A 75 -18.66 -1.37 -2.04
C TRP A 75 -19.89 -2.26 -2.14
N LYS A 76 -20.86 -1.82 -2.93
CA LYS A 76 -22.06 -2.61 -3.23
C LYS A 76 -21.79 -3.49 -4.46
N ASN A 77 -21.77 -4.81 -4.26
CA ASN A 77 -21.54 -5.77 -5.32
C ASN A 77 -22.76 -5.91 -6.25
N LYS A 78 -22.63 -6.72 -7.31
CA LYS A 78 -23.72 -6.94 -8.27
C LYS A 78 -24.94 -7.66 -7.66
N ALA A 79 -24.76 -8.40 -6.59
CA ALA A 79 -25.84 -9.07 -5.85
C ALA A 79 -26.57 -8.13 -4.89
N GLY A 80 -26.06 -6.91 -4.69
CA GLY A 80 -26.63 -5.92 -3.79
C GLY A 80 -26.02 -5.90 -2.39
N ASP A 81 -25.02 -6.75 -2.09
CA ASP A 81 -24.38 -6.83 -0.79
C ASP A 81 -23.33 -5.74 -0.62
N TYR A 82 -23.19 -5.23 0.59
CA TYR A 82 -22.12 -4.31 0.94
C TYR A 82 -20.88 -5.06 1.40
N VAL A 83 -19.78 -4.83 0.70
CA VAL A 83 -18.49 -5.50 0.93
C VAL A 83 -17.45 -4.46 1.35
N PRO A 84 -16.78 -4.64 2.51
CA PRO A 84 -15.71 -3.74 2.91
C PRO A 84 -14.48 -3.92 2.00
N THR A 85 -13.95 -2.80 1.54
CA THR A 85 -12.77 -2.72 0.69
C THR A 85 -11.71 -1.83 1.34
N VAL A 86 -10.44 -2.09 1.09
CA VAL A 86 -9.30 -1.34 1.63
C VAL A 86 -8.37 -0.89 0.52
N SER A 87 -7.77 0.28 0.69
CA SER A 87 -6.71 0.79 -0.18
C SER A 87 -5.54 1.28 0.67
N VAL A 88 -4.31 0.91 0.32
CA VAL A 88 -3.10 1.40 0.97
C VAL A 88 -2.73 2.76 0.39
N ILE A 89 -2.35 3.68 1.28
CA ILE A 89 -1.87 5.00 0.87
C ILE A 89 -0.40 4.90 0.50
N THR A 90 -0.04 5.47 -0.65
CA THR A 90 1.33 5.52 -1.14
C THR A 90 1.80 6.96 -1.27
N SER A 91 3.07 7.19 -0.97
CA SER A 91 3.80 8.46 -1.16
C SER A 91 4.79 8.38 -2.31
N GLU A 92 5.50 9.46 -2.54
CA GLU A 92 6.73 9.42 -3.31
C GLU A 92 7.74 8.50 -2.64
N PRO A 93 8.65 7.85 -3.40
CA PRO A 93 9.65 6.97 -2.84
C PRO A 93 10.77 7.77 -2.15
N ASN A 94 11.43 7.16 -1.17
CA ASN A 94 12.75 7.61 -0.73
C ASN A 94 13.82 7.25 -1.77
N GLU A 95 15.07 7.66 -1.54
CA GLU A 95 16.17 7.45 -2.49
C GLU A 95 16.39 5.98 -2.84
N ALA A 96 16.35 5.08 -1.84
CA ALA A 96 16.55 3.65 -2.06
C ALA A 96 15.39 3.02 -2.85
N MET A 97 14.16 3.38 -2.53
CA MET A 97 12.98 2.89 -3.24
C MET A 97 12.87 3.46 -4.66
N ALA A 98 13.36 4.69 -4.91
CA ALA A 98 13.32 5.31 -6.23
C ALA A 98 14.08 4.49 -7.29
N GLU A 99 15.10 3.71 -6.88
CA GLU A 99 15.82 2.79 -7.74
C GLU A 99 14.99 1.60 -8.22
N ILE A 100 13.86 1.31 -7.55
CA ILE A 100 13.02 0.14 -7.78
C ILE A 100 11.67 0.55 -8.35
N HIS A 101 11.00 1.45 -7.65
CA HIS A 101 9.64 1.88 -7.98
C HIS A 101 9.44 3.37 -7.70
N ASN A 102 8.53 4.00 -8.42
CA ASN A 102 8.24 5.44 -8.28
C ASN A 102 7.24 5.76 -7.16
N ARG A 103 6.87 4.79 -6.34
CA ARG A 103 6.00 4.94 -5.17
C ARG A 103 6.43 3.98 -4.07
N GLN A 104 6.13 4.35 -2.82
CA GLN A 104 6.24 3.47 -1.67
C GLN A 104 5.00 3.59 -0.78
N PRO A 105 4.62 2.57 -0.01
CA PRO A 105 3.56 2.69 0.97
C PRO A 105 3.93 3.69 2.07
N VAL A 106 2.93 4.40 2.58
CA VAL A 106 3.07 5.19 3.81
C VAL A 106 3.02 4.23 4.98
N ILE A 107 4.06 4.25 5.81
CA ILE A 107 4.19 3.44 7.03
C ILE A 107 4.06 4.36 8.24
N LEU A 108 3.10 4.06 9.09
CA LEU A 108 2.84 4.84 10.30
C LEU A 108 3.77 4.41 11.43
N GLU A 109 4.18 5.36 12.25
CA GLU A 109 4.86 5.06 13.49
C GLU A 109 3.87 4.72 14.61
N PRO A 110 4.20 3.82 15.54
CA PRO A 110 3.29 3.45 16.63
C PRO A 110 2.79 4.65 17.45
N ARG A 111 3.63 5.66 17.65
CA ARG A 111 3.25 6.91 18.33
C ARG A 111 2.15 7.70 17.64
N ASP A 112 1.97 7.49 16.34
CA ASP A 112 1.00 8.22 15.51
C ASP A 112 -0.37 7.53 15.43
N TYR A 113 -0.49 6.29 15.91
CA TYR A 113 -1.74 5.52 15.74
C TYR A 113 -2.95 6.19 16.38
N ALA A 114 -2.77 6.76 17.58
CA ALA A 114 -3.87 7.44 18.27
C ALA A 114 -4.40 8.62 17.44
N GLU A 115 -3.52 9.43 16.88
CA GLU A 115 -3.90 10.55 16.02
C GLU A 115 -4.45 10.07 14.67
N TRP A 116 -3.85 9.01 14.11
CA TRP A 116 -4.32 8.42 12.85
C TRP A 116 -5.80 7.99 12.92
N PHE A 117 -6.23 7.43 14.03
CA PHE A 117 -7.60 6.98 14.24
C PHE A 117 -8.54 8.07 14.79
N ALA A 118 -8.01 9.15 15.34
CA ALA A 118 -8.83 10.18 15.97
C ALA A 118 -9.74 10.87 14.94
N PRO A 119 -11.04 11.01 15.22
CA PRO A 119 -11.89 11.86 14.41
C PRO A 119 -11.35 13.29 14.39
N SER A 120 -11.20 13.88 13.21
CA SER A 120 -10.67 15.22 13.07
C SER A 120 -11.33 15.94 11.90
N ALA A 121 -11.70 17.20 12.12
CA ALA A 121 -12.14 18.09 11.04
C ALA A 121 -11.00 18.41 10.03
N ARG A 122 -9.74 18.17 10.44
CA ARG A 122 -8.57 18.28 9.60
C ARG A 122 -7.85 16.93 9.60
N PRO A 123 -7.99 16.11 8.56
CA PRO A 123 -7.36 14.80 8.50
C PRO A 123 -5.84 14.94 8.54
N PRO A 124 -5.11 14.00 9.19
CA PRO A 124 -3.69 14.14 9.54
C PRO A 124 -2.77 13.91 8.33
N LEU A 125 -2.73 14.84 7.38
CA LEU A 125 -1.84 14.79 6.21
C LEU A 125 -0.36 14.71 6.57
N HIS A 126 0.02 15.34 7.69
CA HIS A 126 1.41 15.36 8.16
C HIS A 126 1.92 13.98 8.62
N LEU A 127 1.03 13.03 8.85
CA LEU A 127 1.39 11.63 9.13
C LEU A 127 1.71 10.83 7.87
N LEU A 128 1.40 11.36 6.67
CA LEU A 128 1.72 10.70 5.40
C LEU A 128 3.18 10.94 5.02
N ARG A 129 4.10 10.53 5.91
CA ARG A 129 5.55 10.73 5.78
C ARG A 129 6.19 9.65 4.91
N ILE A 130 7.32 10.02 4.31
CA ILE A 130 8.21 9.10 3.62
C ILE A 130 9.11 8.43 4.68
N VAL A 131 9.16 7.11 4.70
CA VAL A 131 10.08 6.38 5.58
C VAL A 131 11.51 6.61 5.09
N PRO A 132 12.47 6.98 5.96
CA PRO A 132 13.86 7.16 5.59
C PRO A 132 14.48 5.87 5.04
N PRO A 133 15.42 5.96 4.08
CA PRO A 133 16.02 4.77 3.46
C PRO A 133 16.78 3.88 4.47
N GLU A 134 17.38 4.48 5.50
CA GLU A 134 18.11 3.76 6.55
C GLU A 134 17.22 2.89 7.45
N GLU A 135 15.94 3.13 7.47
CA GLU A 135 14.97 2.30 8.21
C GLU A 135 14.48 1.09 7.40
N MET A 136 14.78 1.06 6.10
CA MET A 136 14.35 -0.01 5.19
C MET A 136 15.46 -1.03 4.95
N ASN A 137 15.13 -2.30 5.03
CA ASN A 137 15.94 -3.37 4.46
C ASN A 137 15.31 -3.81 3.13
N ILE A 138 16.08 -3.71 2.05
CA ILE A 138 15.63 -4.02 0.69
C ILE A 138 16.44 -5.23 0.19
N GLN A 139 15.77 -6.34 -0.03
CA GLN A 139 16.38 -7.59 -0.45
C GLN A 139 15.90 -8.00 -1.84
N LEU A 140 16.81 -8.25 -2.75
CA LEU A 140 16.50 -8.87 -4.02
C LEU A 140 16.10 -10.34 -3.77
N LEU A 141 14.92 -10.72 -4.19
CA LEU A 141 14.52 -12.12 -4.21
C LEU A 141 15.02 -12.76 -5.50
N GLU A 142 15.72 -13.87 -5.39
CA GLU A 142 16.10 -14.65 -6.56
C GLU A 142 14.85 -14.98 -7.38
N ALA A 143 14.94 -14.81 -8.69
CA ALA A 143 13.90 -15.29 -9.59
C ALA A 143 13.84 -16.82 -9.43
N HIS A 144 12.91 -17.31 -8.64
CA HIS A 144 12.57 -18.72 -8.63
C HIS A 144 12.14 -19.05 -10.06
N ASN A 145 13.03 -19.76 -10.80
CA ASN A 145 12.64 -20.52 -11.97
C ASN A 145 11.59 -21.54 -11.49
N MET A 146 10.34 -21.15 -11.53
CA MET A 146 9.25 -22.07 -11.40
C MET A 146 9.22 -22.92 -12.66
N GLN A 147 10.12 -23.92 -12.74
CA GLN A 147 9.93 -25.07 -13.59
C GLN A 147 8.73 -25.82 -13.02
N LEU A 148 7.59 -25.56 -13.61
CA LEU A 148 6.44 -26.47 -13.44
C LEU A 148 6.94 -27.85 -13.87
N PRO A 149 6.74 -28.91 -13.06
CA PRO A 149 7.04 -30.25 -13.49
C PRO A 149 6.20 -30.52 -14.76
N LEU A 150 6.88 -30.73 -15.87
CA LEU A 150 6.26 -31.28 -17.07
C LEU A 150 5.77 -32.66 -16.67
N ASN A 151 4.45 -32.80 -16.47
CA ASN A 151 3.83 -34.11 -16.37
C ASN A 151 4.11 -34.82 -17.70
N SER A 152 5.08 -35.72 -17.68
CA SER A 152 5.22 -36.76 -18.69
C SER A 152 4.05 -37.71 -18.50
N ALA A 153 3.22 -37.76 -19.54
CA ALA A 153 2.10 -38.70 -19.71
C ALA A 153 2.55 -40.15 -19.65
#